data_1eb427c6bda9118de0d5d1b0595d9620
#
_entry.id   1eb427c6bda9118de0d5d1b0595d9620
#
_cell.length_a   1.000
_cell.length_b   1.000
_cell.length_c   1.000
_cell.angle_alpha   90.00
_cell.angle_beta   90.00
_cell.angle_gamma   90.00
#
_symmetry.space_group_name_H-M   'P 1'
#
loop_
_entity.id
_entity.type
_entity.pdbx_description
1 polymer ?
#
loop_
_entity_poly.entity_id
_entity_poly.type
_entity_poly.pdbx_seq_one_letter_code
_entity_poly.pdbx_strand_id
1 'polypeptide(L)'
;MKKTLTIILALVLALGVLAGCGSSASTPSASEAPATEAPADASEAPAALTPLVVGASSTPHAEILESVKDVLAAEGYDLQVVVYDDYVLPNTALADGELDANYFQHTPYLNSFNASNGTDLVSAAKIHYEPFGIYGNGVSD
;
A
#
# COMPACT_ATOMS: atom_id res chain seq x y z
N MET A 1 15.65 31.11 -21.75
CA MET A 1 16.43 30.56 -22.88
C MET A 1 15.83 29.22 -23.22
N LYS A 2 15.28 29.15 -24.41
CA LYS A 2 14.57 27.98 -24.95
C LYS A 2 15.60 26.90 -25.32
N LYS A 3 15.38 25.65 -24.92
CA LYS A 3 16.01 24.51 -25.58
C LYS A 3 14.97 23.41 -25.79
N THR A 4 14.52 23.38 -26.99
CA THR A 4 13.79 22.29 -27.66
C THR A 4 14.63 21.03 -27.71
N LEU A 5 14.10 19.88 -27.34
CA LEU A 5 14.73 18.60 -27.63
C LEU A 5 13.76 17.70 -28.40
N THR A 6 14.28 17.31 -29.49
CA THR A 6 13.76 16.63 -30.65
C THR A 6 13.32 15.20 -30.38
N ILE A 7 12.15 14.86 -30.91
CA ILE A 7 11.59 13.53 -31.02
C ILE A 7 12.36 12.75 -32.11
N ILE A 8 12.80 11.54 -31.82
CA ILE A 8 13.22 10.56 -32.82
C ILE A 8 12.31 9.34 -32.69
N LEU A 9 11.44 9.23 -33.69
CA LEU A 9 10.58 8.10 -33.99
C LEU A 9 11.32 7.18 -34.96
N ALA A 10 11.62 5.96 -34.59
CA ALA A 10 12.12 4.94 -35.49
C ALA A 10 11.13 3.78 -35.58
N LEU A 11 10.47 3.73 -36.71
CA LEU A 11 9.54 2.71 -37.21
C LEU A 11 10.37 1.59 -37.87
N VAL A 12 10.21 0.34 -37.44
CA VAL A 12 10.66 -0.82 -38.23
C VAL A 12 9.52 -1.83 -38.32
N LEU A 13 8.95 -1.87 -39.50
CA LEU A 13 8.10 -2.97 -39.97
C LEU A 13 8.99 -4.07 -40.57
N ALA A 14 8.73 -5.32 -40.24
CA ALA A 14 9.15 -6.45 -41.08
C ALA A 14 8.05 -7.51 -41.11
N LEU A 15 7.44 -7.66 -42.28
CA LEU A 15 6.54 -8.74 -42.69
C LEU A 15 7.32 -10.04 -42.85
N GLY A 16 6.70 -11.15 -42.47
CA GLY A 16 7.16 -12.50 -42.84
C GLY A 16 5.99 -13.47 -42.85
N VAL A 17 5.38 -13.62 -44.04
CA VAL A 17 4.39 -14.65 -44.36
C VAL A 17 5.13 -15.87 -44.91
N LEU A 18 4.84 -17.06 -44.45
CA LEU A 18 4.95 -18.28 -45.26
C LEU A 18 3.94 -19.36 -44.78
N ALA A 19 3.13 -19.74 -45.75
CA ALA A 19 2.18 -20.82 -45.71
C ALA A 19 2.86 -22.19 -45.90
N GLY A 20 2.27 -23.23 -45.29
CA GLY A 20 2.68 -24.62 -45.53
C GLY A 20 1.49 -25.55 -45.27
N CYS A 21 0.76 -25.90 -46.33
CA CYS A 21 -0.24 -26.96 -46.38
C CYS A 21 0.42 -28.35 -46.42
N GLY A 22 -0.18 -29.31 -45.74
CA GLY A 22 0.15 -30.73 -45.89
C GLY A 22 -0.97 -31.61 -45.31
N SER A 23 -1.86 -32.06 -46.21
CA SER A 23 -2.91 -33.03 -45.97
C SER A 23 -2.34 -34.46 -45.77
N SER A 24 -2.96 -35.27 -44.90
CA SER A 24 -3.41 -36.63 -45.24
C SER A 24 -4.25 -37.26 -44.12
N ALA A 25 -5.36 -37.73 -44.49
CA ALA A 25 -6.40 -38.43 -43.73
C ALA A 25 -5.99 -39.81 -43.26
N SER A 26 -6.54 -40.20 -42.11
CA SER A 26 -7.03 -41.60 -41.86
C SER A 26 -7.78 -41.64 -40.51
N THR A 27 -9.10 -41.79 -40.55
CA THR A 27 -9.95 -42.36 -39.50
C THR A 27 -10.02 -43.89 -39.75
N PRO A 28 -10.33 -44.77 -38.79
CA PRO A 28 -11.43 -44.69 -37.82
C PRO A 28 -11.23 -45.34 -36.44
N SER A 29 -12.28 -45.17 -35.70
CA SER A 29 -12.90 -46.11 -34.72
C SER A 29 -12.74 -45.86 -33.24
N ALA A 30 -13.83 -45.41 -32.74
CA ALA A 30 -14.47 -45.53 -31.43
C ALA A 30 -13.82 -46.41 -30.32
N SER A 31 -13.68 -45.82 -29.17
CA SER A 31 -14.04 -46.43 -27.87
C SER A 31 -14.35 -45.33 -26.88
N GLU A 32 -15.62 -45.19 -26.55
CA GLU A 32 -16.14 -44.39 -25.48
C GLU A 32 -15.71 -44.97 -24.14
N ALA A 33 -14.98 -44.20 -23.32
CA ALA A 33 -14.86 -44.46 -21.91
C ALA A 33 -15.31 -43.17 -21.19
N PRO A 34 -16.12 -43.25 -20.12
CA PRO A 34 -16.72 -42.06 -19.49
C PRO A 34 -15.64 -41.24 -18.83
N ALA A 35 -15.56 -39.97 -19.22
CA ALA A 35 -14.76 -38.96 -18.54
C ALA A 35 -15.40 -38.70 -17.15
N THR A 36 -14.74 -39.20 -16.12
CA THR A 36 -14.98 -38.75 -14.76
C THR A 36 -14.48 -37.29 -14.69
N GLU A 37 -15.41 -36.36 -14.68
CA GLU A 37 -15.12 -34.99 -14.31
C GLU A 37 -14.62 -34.97 -12.87
N ALA A 38 -13.33 -34.78 -12.68
CA ALA A 38 -12.77 -34.34 -11.40
C ALA A 38 -13.25 -32.91 -11.18
N PRO A 39 -13.79 -32.57 -9.98
CA PRO A 39 -14.05 -31.19 -9.66
C PRO A 39 -12.71 -30.46 -9.67
N ALA A 40 -12.60 -29.45 -10.54
CA ALA A 40 -11.54 -28.48 -10.47
C ALA A 40 -11.74 -27.71 -9.17
N ASP A 41 -10.99 -28.11 -8.14
CA ASP A 41 -10.76 -27.30 -6.96
C ASP A 41 -9.95 -26.09 -7.44
N ALA A 42 -10.67 -25.05 -7.81
CA ALA A 42 -10.08 -23.75 -8.03
C ALA A 42 -9.67 -23.22 -6.64
N SER A 43 -8.49 -23.60 -6.19
CA SER A 43 -7.80 -22.94 -5.11
C SER A 43 -7.60 -21.49 -5.56
N GLU A 44 -8.52 -20.65 -5.18
CA GLU A 44 -8.45 -19.20 -5.37
C GLU A 44 -7.17 -18.74 -4.66
N ALA A 45 -6.18 -18.28 -5.41
CA ALA A 45 -4.97 -17.72 -4.84
C ALA A 45 -5.39 -16.57 -3.91
N PRO A 46 -4.80 -16.48 -2.69
CA PRO A 46 -5.16 -15.42 -1.77
C PRO A 46 -5.06 -14.07 -2.49
N ALA A 47 -6.11 -13.29 -2.45
CA ALA A 47 -6.11 -11.94 -3.02
C ALA A 47 -4.94 -11.15 -2.41
N ALA A 48 -4.12 -10.51 -3.25
CA ALA A 48 -3.01 -9.70 -2.77
C ALA A 48 -3.56 -8.54 -1.92
N LEU A 49 -3.04 -8.40 -0.71
CA LEU A 49 -3.43 -7.31 0.18
C LEU A 49 -2.97 -5.96 -0.39
N THR A 50 -3.76 -4.91 -0.16
CA THR A 50 -3.39 -3.54 -0.53
C THR A 50 -2.43 -2.97 0.53
N PRO A 51 -1.21 -2.54 0.15
CA PRO A 51 -0.30 -1.92 1.10
C PRO A 51 -0.89 -0.64 1.70
N LEU A 52 -0.70 -0.44 3.01
CA LEU A 52 -1.05 0.77 3.74
C LEU A 52 0.13 1.15 4.64
N VAL A 53 0.87 2.19 4.26
CA VAL A 53 2.10 2.62 4.96
C VAL A 53 1.76 3.74 5.92
N VAL A 54 1.94 3.49 7.24
CA VAL A 54 1.58 4.45 8.29
C VAL A 54 2.79 4.78 9.15
N GLY A 55 3.14 6.07 9.23
CA GLY A 55 4.17 6.59 10.12
C GLY A 55 3.65 6.77 11.54
N ALA A 56 4.43 6.37 12.56
CA ALA A 56 4.02 6.48 13.95
C ALA A 56 5.20 6.75 14.89
N SER A 57 4.95 7.36 16.05
CA SER A 57 5.91 7.31 17.17
C SER A 57 5.85 5.93 17.83
N SER A 58 6.96 5.52 18.49
CA SER A 58 7.13 4.17 19.02
C SER A 58 6.02 3.75 19.99
N THR A 59 5.79 4.55 21.03
CA THR A 59 4.81 4.27 22.09
C THR A 59 3.95 5.51 22.36
N PRO A 60 2.61 5.37 22.42
CA PRO A 60 1.81 4.16 22.27
C PRO A 60 1.40 3.87 20.81
N HIS A 61 1.70 4.75 19.86
CA HIS A 61 1.07 4.81 18.54
C HIS A 61 1.41 3.59 17.68
N ALA A 62 2.69 3.24 17.54
CA ALA A 62 3.10 2.06 16.78
C ALA A 62 2.54 0.77 17.41
N GLU A 63 2.52 0.66 18.74
CA GLU A 63 1.97 -0.49 19.44
C GLU A 63 0.47 -0.68 19.15
N ILE A 64 -0.29 0.42 19.10
CA ILE A 64 -1.72 0.39 18.73
C ILE A 64 -1.88 -0.08 17.28
N LEU A 65 -1.10 0.47 16.35
CA LEU A 65 -1.14 0.05 14.94
C LEU A 65 -0.79 -1.44 14.78
N GLU A 66 0.24 -1.91 15.44
CA GLU A 66 0.64 -3.33 15.40
C GLU A 66 -0.50 -4.25 15.89
N SER A 67 -1.27 -3.81 16.89
CA SER A 67 -2.38 -4.60 17.44
C SER A 67 -3.56 -4.76 16.50
N VAL A 68 -3.68 -3.97 15.44
CA VAL A 68 -4.80 -4.01 14.49
C VAL A 68 -4.42 -4.58 13.13
N LYS A 69 -3.18 -5.03 12.94
CA LYS A 69 -2.71 -5.61 11.65
C LYS A 69 -3.57 -6.76 11.16
N ASP A 70 -3.91 -7.70 12.03
CA ASP A 70 -4.72 -8.86 11.65
C ASP A 70 -6.14 -8.45 11.23
N VAL A 71 -6.69 -7.42 11.88
CA VAL A 71 -8.01 -6.89 11.53
C VAL A 71 -7.97 -6.25 10.15
N LEU A 72 -6.95 -5.45 9.86
CA LEU A 72 -6.77 -4.82 8.56
C LEU A 72 -6.47 -5.83 7.46
N ALA A 73 -5.69 -6.88 7.77
CA ALA A 73 -5.43 -7.97 6.83
C ALA A 73 -6.72 -8.71 6.43
N ALA A 74 -7.65 -8.92 7.38
CA ALA A 74 -8.96 -9.49 7.10
C ALA A 74 -9.83 -8.60 6.20
N GLU A 75 -9.60 -7.28 6.24
CA GLU A 75 -10.24 -6.28 5.38
C GLU A 75 -9.51 -6.02 4.05
N GLY A 76 -8.42 -6.77 3.78
CA GLY A 76 -7.69 -6.70 2.53
C GLY A 76 -6.53 -5.70 2.50
N TYR A 77 -6.05 -5.23 3.65
CA TYR A 77 -4.92 -4.29 3.75
C TYR A 77 -3.69 -4.93 4.40
N ASP A 78 -2.50 -4.62 3.85
CA ASP A 78 -1.20 -4.93 4.45
C ASP A 78 -0.67 -3.70 5.18
N LEU A 79 -0.90 -3.61 6.49
CA LEU A 79 -0.45 -2.48 7.30
C LEU A 79 1.06 -2.54 7.53
N GLN A 80 1.78 -1.57 7.01
CA GLN A 80 3.22 -1.36 7.19
C GLN A 80 3.45 -0.17 8.12
N VAL A 81 3.96 -0.42 9.32
CA VAL A 81 4.21 0.62 10.33
C VAL A 81 5.66 1.08 10.23
N VAL A 82 5.86 2.39 9.99
CA VAL A 82 7.16 3.04 9.97
C VAL A 82 7.32 3.84 11.26
N VAL A 83 8.27 3.45 12.11
CA VAL A 83 8.49 4.10 13.41
C VAL A 83 9.46 5.27 13.27
N TYR A 84 9.08 6.42 13.81
CA TYR A 84 9.89 7.63 13.87
C TYR A 84 10.19 8.04 15.33
N ASP A 85 11.41 8.48 15.57
CA ASP A 85 11.86 8.95 16.89
C ASP A 85 11.75 10.48 17.06
N ASP A 86 11.24 11.18 16.03
CA ASP A 86 11.01 12.63 16.06
C ASP A 86 9.60 12.98 15.58
N TYR A 87 9.22 14.26 15.71
CA TYR A 87 7.88 14.74 15.37
C TYR A 87 7.80 15.53 14.06
N VAL A 88 8.90 15.73 13.34
CA VAL A 88 8.94 16.46 12.06
C VAL A 88 8.82 15.50 10.90
N LEU A 89 9.65 14.46 10.91
CA LEU A 89 9.76 13.50 9.80
C LEU A 89 8.44 12.81 9.42
N PRO A 90 7.56 12.38 10.36
CA PRO A 90 6.31 11.73 9.96
C PRO A 90 5.40 12.64 9.13
N ASN A 91 5.40 13.95 9.40
CA ASN A 91 4.62 14.90 8.61
C ASN A 91 5.30 15.22 7.28
N THR A 92 6.62 15.32 7.25
CA THR A 92 7.38 15.55 6.01
C THR A 92 7.20 14.37 5.05
N ALA A 93 7.41 13.14 5.53
CA ALA A 93 7.24 11.92 4.74
C ALA A 93 5.81 11.78 4.20
N LEU A 94 4.79 12.14 5.00
CA LEU A 94 3.40 12.14 4.52
C LEU A 94 3.17 13.23 3.45
N ALA A 95 3.71 14.43 3.64
CA ALA A 95 3.59 15.52 2.66
C ALA A 95 4.29 15.19 1.34
N ASP A 96 5.40 14.45 1.40
CA ASP A 96 6.18 14.00 0.24
C ASP A 96 5.58 12.76 -0.45
N GLY A 97 4.53 12.16 0.12
CA GLY A 97 3.84 10.99 -0.42
C GLY A 97 4.57 9.66 -0.18
N GLU A 98 5.48 9.62 0.79
CA GLU A 98 6.17 8.40 1.23
C GLU A 98 5.33 7.54 2.19
N LEU A 99 4.30 8.15 2.80
CA LEU A 99 3.34 7.52 3.70
C LEU A 99 1.91 7.78 3.19
N ASP A 100 1.01 6.85 3.48
CA ASP A 100 -0.43 7.02 3.26
C ASP A 100 -1.10 7.78 4.40
N ALA A 101 -0.57 7.62 5.63
CA ALA A 101 -1.04 8.30 6.83
C ALA A 101 0.08 8.41 7.87
N ASN A 102 -0.15 9.22 8.91
CA ASN A 102 0.63 9.14 10.15
C ASN A 102 -0.26 9.16 11.39
N TYR A 103 0.26 8.60 12.47
CA TYR A 103 -0.44 8.48 13.74
C TYR A 103 0.53 8.77 14.91
N PHE A 104 0.58 10.02 15.37
CA PHE A 104 1.50 10.43 16.44
C PHE A 104 1.15 11.77 17.09
N GLN A 105 0.33 12.61 16.47
CA GLN A 105 0.24 14.02 16.82
C GLN A 105 -1.14 14.46 17.30
N HIS A 106 -1.17 15.57 18.01
CA HIS A 106 -2.37 16.29 18.40
C HIS A 106 -2.70 17.41 17.39
N THR A 107 -3.97 17.76 17.26
CA THR A 107 -4.44 18.79 16.32
C THR A 107 -3.69 20.13 16.41
N PRO A 108 -3.34 20.68 17.60
CA PRO A 108 -2.58 21.92 17.67
C PRO A 108 -1.20 21.83 17.00
N TYR A 109 -0.50 20.70 17.14
CA TYR A 109 0.78 20.49 16.47
C TYR A 109 0.61 20.38 14.95
N LEU A 110 -0.36 19.63 14.46
CA LEU A 110 -0.67 19.51 13.04
C LEU A 110 -0.91 20.90 12.41
N ASN A 111 -1.73 21.74 13.06
CA ASN A 111 -2.01 23.09 12.57
C ASN A 111 -0.75 23.96 12.53
N SER A 112 0.09 23.88 13.58
CA SER A 112 1.36 24.60 13.65
C SER A 112 2.35 24.13 12.58
N PHE A 113 2.45 22.82 12.36
CA PHE A 113 3.30 22.23 11.33
C PHE A 113 2.89 22.71 9.93
N ASN A 114 1.60 22.62 9.59
CA ASN A 114 1.09 23.09 8.30
C ASN A 114 1.41 24.58 8.08
N ALA A 115 1.15 25.42 9.08
CA ALA A 115 1.42 26.86 8.98
C ALA A 115 2.90 27.18 8.78
N SER A 116 3.80 26.42 9.42
CA SER A 116 5.25 26.66 9.37
C SER A 116 5.91 26.10 8.12
N ASN A 117 5.37 25.02 7.54
CA ASN A 117 5.99 24.30 6.42
C ASN A 117 5.22 24.47 5.09
N GLY A 118 4.09 25.18 5.10
CA GLY A 118 3.29 25.39 3.89
C GLY A 118 2.61 24.12 3.39
N THR A 119 2.31 23.18 4.29
CA THR A 119 1.59 21.94 4.00
C THR A 119 0.11 22.09 4.35
N ASP A 120 -0.72 21.16 3.85
CA ASP A 120 -2.18 21.12 4.07
C ASP A 120 -2.66 19.76 4.56
N LEU A 121 -1.85 19.07 5.36
CA LEU A 121 -2.19 17.80 5.98
C LEU A 121 -3.46 17.92 6.81
N VAL A 122 -4.34 16.92 6.73
CA VAL A 122 -5.64 16.92 7.40
C VAL A 122 -5.78 15.79 8.41
N SER A 123 -6.55 16.02 9.47
CA SER A 123 -6.91 14.97 10.42
C SER A 123 -8.04 14.11 9.86
N ALA A 124 -7.75 12.85 9.55
CA ALA A 124 -8.75 11.88 9.08
C ALA A 124 -9.65 11.39 10.23
N ALA A 125 -9.07 11.15 11.42
CA ALA A 125 -9.79 10.69 12.59
C ALA A 125 -9.08 11.10 13.89
N LYS A 126 -9.82 11.06 15.00
CA LYS A 126 -9.29 11.18 16.36
C LYS A 126 -9.37 9.79 17.01
N ILE A 127 -8.22 9.23 17.37
CA ILE A 127 -8.12 7.83 17.80
C ILE A 127 -8.16 7.71 19.32
N HIS A 128 -7.31 8.47 20.03
CA HIS A 128 -7.27 8.46 21.48
C HIS A 128 -6.93 9.83 22.05
N TYR A 129 -7.01 9.95 23.38
CA TYR A 129 -6.69 11.14 24.14
C TYR A 129 -5.59 10.84 25.13
N GLU A 130 -4.54 11.65 25.14
CA GLU A 130 -3.43 11.56 26.10
C GLU A 130 -3.53 12.73 27.06
N PRO A 131 -3.93 12.48 28.34
CA PRO A 131 -4.04 13.54 29.33
C PRO A 131 -2.64 14.00 29.77
N PHE A 132 -2.45 15.32 29.86
CA PHE A 132 -1.26 15.90 30.47
C PHE A 132 -1.33 15.76 32.00
N GLY A 133 -0.25 15.28 32.60
CA GLY A 133 -0.12 15.16 34.05
C GLY A 133 1.16 15.81 34.56
N ILE A 134 1.09 16.49 35.73
CA ILE A 134 2.26 16.96 36.44
C ILE A 134 2.53 15.99 37.58
N TYR A 135 3.72 15.45 37.60
CA TYR A 135 4.15 14.48 38.60
C TYR A 135 5.28 15.11 39.46
N GLY A 136 5.16 15.05 40.76
CA GLY A 136 6.16 15.53 41.71
C GLY A 136 6.58 14.45 42.69
N ASN A 137 7.86 14.39 43.03
CA ASN A 137 8.35 13.56 44.10
C ASN A 137 8.56 14.42 45.35
N GLY A 138 7.80 14.14 46.44
CA GLY A 138 7.95 14.82 47.72
C GLY A 138 7.15 16.10 47.85
N VAL A 139 6.10 16.33 47.08
CA VAL A 139 5.10 17.37 47.35
C VAL A 139 4.19 16.84 48.44
N SER A 140 4.31 17.39 49.65
CA SER A 140 3.32 17.20 50.73
C SER A 140 2.45 18.44 50.79
N ASP A 141 1.16 18.25 50.98
CA ASP A 141 0.19 19.31 51.24
C ASP A 141 0.54 20.15 52.49
#